data_565a04ecf128fcfc74808bb2fdee1c9e
#
_entry.id   565a04ecf128fcfc74808bb2fdee1c9e
#
_cell.length_a   1.000
_cell.length_b   1.000
_cell.length_c   1.000
_cell.angle_alpha   90.00
_cell.angle_beta   90.00
_cell.angle_gamma   90.00
#
_symmetry.space_group_name_H-M   'P 1'
#
loop_
_entity.id
_entity.type
_entity.pdbx_description
1 polymer ?
#
loop_
_entity_poly.entity_id
_entity_poly.type
_entity_poly.pdbx_seq_one_letter_code
_entity_poly.pdbx_strand_id
1 'polypeptide(L)'
;MKKLIVILFATLVILQFPAISQENSVYPQPVTLVTVPTAGIIPRGAYLTEFRLFSGGGVLAGISAGISQRFMFGVSYGGAGIIGNQKIQWHNQPGVEIKYRFIEESTKLPAFLFGFNSQGQGTYIDSLKRYDTKAKGFYLVASKNYRFLGNMGFHAGFNYNPLEDDDGDSDPSFFIGLDKDINPEISFVVEYDAALNDNETNALGLGEGLGYLNAGIRWTMVQRFHLEVDFNNILLNRNKVDYFNRELKFTFVEFF
;
A
#
# COMPACT_ATOMS: atom_id res chain seq x y z
N MET A 1 30.53 5.13 -11.33
CA MET A 1 30.35 4.57 -12.66
C MET A 1 29.85 3.12 -12.66
N LYS A 2 30.52 2.15 -11.97
CA LYS A 2 30.07 0.73 -11.99
C LYS A 2 28.64 0.52 -11.46
N LYS A 3 28.21 1.23 -10.39
CA LYS A 3 26.84 1.13 -9.84
C LYS A 3 25.76 1.69 -10.78
N LEU A 4 26.08 2.75 -11.52
CA LEU A 4 25.16 3.34 -12.50
C LEU A 4 24.93 2.42 -13.70
N ILE A 5 25.97 1.69 -14.13
CA ILE A 5 25.92 0.72 -15.23
C ILE A 5 25.05 -0.47 -14.85
N VAL A 6 25.13 -0.95 -13.59
CA VAL A 6 24.29 -2.08 -13.11
C VAL A 6 22.81 -1.68 -13.05
N ILE A 7 22.49 -0.47 -12.61
CA ILE A 7 21.11 0.06 -12.60
C ILE A 7 20.59 0.23 -14.03
N LEU A 8 21.42 0.74 -14.95
CA LEU A 8 21.04 0.90 -16.34
C LEU A 8 20.83 -0.45 -17.04
N PHE A 9 21.64 -1.47 -16.69
CA PHE A 9 21.50 -2.83 -17.24
C PHE A 9 20.27 -3.54 -16.69
N ALA A 10 19.95 -3.36 -15.41
CA ALA A 10 18.72 -3.88 -14.79
C ALA A 10 17.47 -3.25 -15.41
N THR A 11 17.45 -1.94 -15.67
CA THR A 11 16.34 -1.28 -16.36
C THR A 11 16.21 -1.72 -17.83
N LEU A 12 17.32 -2.00 -18.51
CA LEU A 12 17.29 -2.45 -19.90
C LEU A 12 16.76 -3.90 -20.03
N VAL A 13 17.06 -4.75 -19.05
CA VAL A 13 16.57 -6.14 -19.01
C VAL A 13 15.06 -6.17 -18.73
N ILE A 14 14.55 -5.31 -17.86
CA ILE A 14 13.12 -5.21 -17.55
C ILE A 14 12.30 -4.79 -18.79
N LEU A 15 12.85 -3.95 -19.67
CA LEU A 15 12.19 -3.48 -20.88
C LEU A 15 12.04 -4.56 -21.98
N GLN A 16 12.69 -5.71 -21.86
CA GLN A 16 12.66 -6.77 -22.88
C GLN A 16 11.59 -7.86 -22.64
N PHE A 17 10.94 -7.88 -21.46
CA PHE A 17 9.86 -8.82 -21.22
C PHE A 17 8.57 -8.37 -21.91
N PRO A 18 7.83 -9.28 -22.58
CA PRO A 18 6.55 -8.94 -23.18
C PRO A 18 5.59 -8.47 -22.09
N ALA A 19 5.23 -7.20 -22.11
CA ALA A 19 4.15 -6.70 -21.30
C ALA A 19 2.83 -7.28 -21.80
N ILE A 20 2.05 -7.87 -20.95
CA ILE A 20 0.75 -8.43 -21.30
C ILE A 20 -0.31 -7.45 -20.82
N SER A 21 -1.08 -6.93 -21.76
CA SER A 21 -2.34 -6.29 -21.40
C SER A 21 -3.22 -7.36 -20.76
N GLN A 22 -3.76 -7.07 -19.61
CA GLN A 22 -4.59 -7.99 -18.86
C GLN A 22 -5.92 -8.20 -19.55
N GLU A 23 -5.97 -9.11 -20.54
CA GLU A 23 -7.21 -9.74 -20.95
C GLU A 23 -7.47 -10.93 -20.02
N ASN A 24 -8.48 -10.78 -19.15
CA ASN A 24 -9.06 -11.85 -18.34
C ASN A 24 -8.14 -12.48 -17.26
N SER A 25 -7.50 -11.72 -16.40
CA SER A 25 -7.12 -12.29 -15.11
C SER A 25 -8.40 -12.45 -14.26
N VAL A 26 -8.64 -13.66 -13.82
CA VAL A 26 -9.74 -14.02 -12.90
C VAL A 26 -9.60 -13.26 -11.56
N TYR A 27 -8.45 -12.65 -11.31
CA TYR A 27 -8.14 -11.91 -10.09
C TYR A 27 -7.91 -10.43 -10.41
N PRO A 28 -8.58 -9.51 -9.69
CA PRO A 28 -8.28 -8.09 -9.79
C PRO A 28 -6.82 -7.84 -9.38
N GLN A 29 -6.17 -6.88 -10.02
CA GLN A 29 -4.85 -6.40 -9.60
C GLN A 29 -4.92 -5.97 -8.13
N PRO A 30 -3.85 -6.18 -7.34
CA PRO A 30 -3.83 -5.69 -5.98
C PRO A 30 -4.10 -4.18 -5.96
N VAL A 31 -5.05 -3.76 -5.13
CA VAL A 31 -5.40 -2.34 -4.94
C VAL A 31 -4.28 -1.63 -4.17
N THR A 32 -3.69 -2.36 -3.23
CA THR A 32 -2.59 -1.92 -2.36
C THR A 32 -1.61 -3.08 -2.24
N LEU A 33 -0.33 -2.81 -2.16
CA LEU A 33 0.67 -3.80 -1.75
C LEU A 33 0.52 -4.07 -0.24
N VAL A 34 1.54 -3.80 0.56
CA VAL A 34 1.38 -3.82 2.02
C VAL A 34 0.68 -2.53 2.49
N THR A 35 1.29 -1.38 2.19
CA THR A 35 0.79 -0.04 2.57
C THR A 35 0.74 0.95 1.40
N VAL A 36 1.56 0.76 0.36
CA VAL A 36 1.59 1.68 -0.78
C VAL A 36 0.55 1.31 -1.82
N PRO A 37 -0.13 2.31 -2.41
CA PRO A 37 -1.15 2.07 -3.41
C PRO A 37 -0.54 1.61 -4.74
N THR A 38 -1.34 0.87 -5.50
CA THR A 38 -1.07 0.52 -6.90
C THR A 38 -2.05 1.23 -7.82
N ALA A 39 -1.90 1.10 -9.15
CA ALA A 39 -2.92 1.53 -10.11
C ALA A 39 -4.07 0.51 -10.28
N GLY A 40 -4.11 -0.54 -9.46
CA GLY A 40 -5.22 -1.46 -9.36
C GLY A 40 -6.47 -0.80 -8.78
N ILE A 41 -7.63 -1.15 -9.33
CA ILE A 41 -8.94 -0.75 -8.84
C ILE A 41 -9.88 -1.94 -8.80
N ILE A 42 -10.90 -1.86 -7.95
CA ILE A 42 -11.96 -2.85 -7.88
C ILE A 42 -12.84 -2.69 -9.12
N PRO A 43 -13.17 -3.77 -9.84
CA PRO A 43 -14.05 -3.72 -11.00
C PRO A 43 -15.44 -3.16 -10.65
N ARG A 44 -16.11 -2.56 -11.63
CA ARG A 44 -17.49 -2.11 -11.47
C ARG A 44 -18.39 -3.28 -11.07
N GLY A 45 -19.23 -3.07 -10.05
CA GLY A 45 -20.15 -4.09 -9.56
C GLY A 45 -19.50 -5.10 -8.61
N ALA A 46 -18.28 -4.82 -8.15
CA ALA A 46 -17.62 -5.57 -7.11
C ALA A 46 -17.36 -4.70 -5.88
N TYR A 47 -17.26 -5.34 -4.74
CA TYR A 47 -16.77 -4.71 -3.51
C TYR A 47 -15.66 -5.57 -2.88
N LEU A 48 -14.84 -4.93 -2.08
CA LEU A 48 -13.76 -5.51 -1.31
C LEU A 48 -13.98 -5.15 0.16
N THR A 49 -13.95 -6.15 1.03
CA THR A 49 -13.85 -5.94 2.48
C THR A 49 -12.46 -6.33 2.95
N GLU A 50 -11.90 -5.51 3.81
CA GLU A 50 -10.59 -5.74 4.40
C GLU A 50 -10.68 -5.68 5.92
N PHE A 51 -10.01 -6.63 6.58
CA PHE A 51 -9.76 -6.63 8.01
C PHE A 51 -8.27 -6.75 8.23
N ARG A 52 -7.70 -5.78 8.95
CA ARG A 52 -6.29 -5.75 9.29
C ARG A 52 -6.13 -5.81 10.80
N LEU A 53 -5.29 -6.74 11.25
CA LEU A 53 -4.88 -6.88 12.65
C LEU A 53 -3.44 -6.37 12.75
N PHE A 54 -3.23 -5.31 13.52
CA PHE A 54 -1.93 -4.65 13.62
C PHE A 54 -1.42 -4.59 15.06
N SER A 55 -0.18 -4.19 15.24
CA SER A 55 0.48 -4.13 16.55
C SER A 55 -0.31 -3.31 17.57
N GLY A 56 -0.12 -3.61 18.87
CA GLY A 56 -0.88 -2.94 19.93
C GLY A 56 -2.32 -3.42 20.07
N GLY A 57 -2.65 -4.63 19.55
CA GLY A 57 -4.02 -5.15 19.57
C GLY A 57 -4.97 -4.36 18.69
N GLY A 58 -4.46 -3.75 17.64
CA GLY A 58 -5.23 -2.92 16.74
C GLY A 58 -6.03 -3.71 15.72
N VAL A 59 -7.18 -3.18 15.35
CA VAL A 59 -8.07 -3.70 14.31
C VAL A 59 -8.50 -2.56 13.41
N LEU A 60 -8.37 -2.75 12.10
CA LEU A 60 -8.92 -1.87 11.07
C LEU A 60 -9.87 -2.68 10.20
N ALA A 61 -11.07 -2.18 9.98
CA ALA A 61 -12.02 -2.72 9.04
C ALA A 61 -12.27 -1.72 7.91
N GLY A 62 -12.32 -2.19 6.68
CA GLY A 62 -12.57 -1.37 5.50
C GLY A 62 -13.54 -2.03 4.53
N ILE A 63 -14.22 -1.20 3.77
CA ILE A 63 -15.02 -1.60 2.62
C ILE A 63 -14.77 -0.64 1.48
N SER A 64 -14.53 -1.18 0.30
CA SER A 64 -14.32 -0.42 -0.92
C SER A 64 -15.16 -0.99 -2.05
N ALA A 65 -15.64 -0.15 -2.96
CA ALA A 65 -16.49 -0.57 -4.07
C ALA A 65 -16.04 0.03 -5.40
N GLY A 66 -16.10 -0.77 -6.46
CA GLY A 66 -15.90 -0.33 -7.83
C GLY A 66 -17.16 0.33 -8.37
N ILE A 67 -17.14 1.66 -8.46
CA ILE A 67 -18.26 2.47 -8.96
C ILE A 67 -18.30 2.46 -10.49
N SER A 68 -17.13 2.50 -11.11
CA SER A 68 -16.98 2.35 -12.56
C SER A 68 -15.70 1.58 -12.88
N GLN A 69 -15.42 1.34 -14.16
CA GLN A 69 -14.17 0.68 -14.59
C GLN A 69 -12.90 1.48 -14.26
N ARG A 70 -13.06 2.75 -13.89
CA ARG A 70 -11.94 3.68 -13.64
C ARG A 70 -12.00 4.36 -12.28
N PHE A 71 -13.07 4.14 -11.51
CA PHE A 71 -13.29 4.84 -10.26
C PHE A 71 -13.73 3.88 -9.16
N MET A 72 -13.05 3.92 -8.02
CA MET A 72 -13.44 3.25 -6.80
C MET A 72 -13.45 4.22 -5.61
N PHE A 73 -14.25 3.87 -4.62
CA PHE A 73 -14.38 4.56 -3.36
C PHE A 73 -14.35 3.56 -2.22
N GLY A 74 -13.70 3.92 -1.12
CA GLY A 74 -13.62 3.08 0.08
C GLY A 74 -13.68 3.91 1.35
N VAL A 75 -14.08 3.25 2.43
CA VAL A 75 -14.05 3.78 3.79
C VAL A 75 -13.48 2.73 4.73
N SER A 76 -12.77 3.18 5.76
CA SER A 76 -12.20 2.31 6.78
C SER A 76 -12.35 2.94 8.16
N TYR A 77 -12.42 2.11 9.20
CA TYR A 77 -12.43 2.57 10.58
C TYR A 77 -11.86 1.51 11.51
N GLY A 78 -11.22 1.95 12.57
CA GLY A 78 -10.61 1.05 13.53
C GLY A 78 -9.98 1.78 14.71
N GLY A 79 -9.08 1.07 15.38
CA GLY A 79 -8.36 1.61 16.51
C GLY A 79 -7.36 0.62 17.09
N ALA A 80 -6.52 1.05 17.99
CA ALA A 80 -5.61 0.24 18.76
C ALA A 80 -6.23 -0.24 20.08
N GLY A 81 -5.71 -1.32 20.67
CA GLY A 81 -6.16 -1.86 21.95
C GLY A 81 -7.53 -2.57 21.92
N ILE A 82 -8.05 -2.87 20.73
CA ILE A 82 -9.34 -3.58 20.57
C ILE A 82 -9.18 -5.05 21.01
N ILE A 83 -8.04 -5.65 20.71
CA ILE A 83 -7.68 -7.00 21.16
C ILE A 83 -6.76 -6.88 22.35
N GLY A 84 -7.17 -7.42 23.50
CA GLY A 84 -6.40 -7.40 24.74
C GLY A 84 -7.08 -6.65 25.86
N ASN A 85 -6.29 -6.21 26.84
CA ASN A 85 -6.78 -5.56 28.08
C ASN A 85 -6.45 -4.06 28.14
N GLN A 86 -5.98 -3.48 27.03
CA GLN A 86 -5.63 -2.07 26.97
C GLN A 86 -6.87 -1.20 26.78
N LYS A 87 -6.75 0.10 27.10
CA LYS A 87 -7.80 1.06 26.77
C LYS A 87 -7.85 1.23 25.23
N ILE A 88 -9.04 1.08 24.66
CA ILE A 88 -9.24 1.25 23.22
C ILE A 88 -8.97 2.71 22.85
N GLN A 89 -8.14 2.88 21.83
CA GLN A 89 -7.84 4.16 21.18
C GLN A 89 -8.40 4.12 19.78
N TRP A 90 -9.60 4.69 19.60
CA TRP A 90 -10.24 4.77 18.29
C TRP A 90 -9.50 5.76 17.40
N HIS A 91 -9.51 5.51 16.09
CA HIS A 91 -9.09 6.51 15.11
C HIS A 91 -10.01 7.73 15.23
N ASN A 92 -9.47 8.93 15.07
CA ASN A 92 -10.22 10.17 15.28
C ASN A 92 -11.36 10.33 14.27
N GLN A 93 -11.18 9.83 13.05
CA GLN A 93 -12.18 9.87 11.99
C GLN A 93 -12.06 8.65 11.08
N PRO A 94 -13.13 8.31 10.32
CA PRO A 94 -13.04 7.28 9.30
C PRO A 94 -12.02 7.63 8.22
N GLY A 95 -11.25 6.64 7.80
CA GLY A 95 -10.40 6.75 6.63
C GLY A 95 -11.22 6.72 5.35
N VAL A 96 -10.83 7.52 4.37
CA VAL A 96 -11.45 7.59 3.05
C VAL A 96 -10.41 7.25 2.00
N GLU A 97 -10.76 6.38 1.07
CA GLU A 97 -9.96 6.06 -0.10
C GLU A 97 -10.73 6.39 -1.38
N ILE A 98 -10.08 7.12 -2.28
CA ILE A 98 -10.61 7.45 -3.61
C ILE A 98 -9.53 7.11 -4.62
N LYS A 99 -9.92 6.40 -5.70
CA LYS A 99 -9.00 6.09 -6.80
C LYS A 99 -9.66 6.37 -8.15
N TYR A 100 -8.92 7.06 -9.01
CA TYR A 100 -9.32 7.30 -10.39
C TYR A 100 -8.19 6.93 -11.35
N ARG A 101 -8.37 5.83 -12.10
CA ARG A 101 -7.44 5.36 -13.11
C ARG A 101 -7.73 6.05 -14.45
N PHE A 102 -6.90 7.03 -14.81
CA PHE A 102 -7.11 7.83 -16.02
C PHE A 102 -6.42 7.24 -17.26
N ILE A 103 -5.38 6.38 -17.09
CA ILE A 103 -4.78 5.60 -18.18
C ILE A 103 -4.81 4.13 -17.78
N GLU A 104 -5.34 3.29 -18.64
CA GLU A 104 -5.33 1.84 -18.48
C GLU A 104 -4.00 1.27 -18.98
N GLU A 105 -3.58 0.15 -18.37
CA GLU A 105 -2.39 -0.56 -18.81
C GLU A 105 -2.58 -1.08 -20.23
N SER A 106 -1.55 -0.93 -21.02
CA SER A 106 -1.45 -1.50 -22.36
C SER A 106 -0.10 -2.20 -22.54
N THR A 107 0.13 -2.85 -23.65
CA THR A 107 1.44 -3.48 -23.95
C THR A 107 2.60 -2.49 -23.81
N LYS A 108 2.40 -1.22 -24.19
CA LYS A 108 3.46 -0.19 -24.21
C LYS A 108 3.45 0.73 -23.02
N LEU A 109 2.28 1.03 -22.45
CA LEU A 109 2.11 2.02 -21.40
C LEU A 109 1.71 1.37 -20.08
N PRO A 110 2.25 1.84 -18.92
CA PRO A 110 1.74 1.48 -17.62
C PRO A 110 0.32 2.06 -17.41
N ALA A 111 -0.41 1.49 -16.47
CA ALA A 111 -1.60 2.14 -15.93
C ALA A 111 -1.19 3.34 -15.09
N PHE A 112 -1.93 4.45 -15.18
CA PHE A 112 -1.75 5.62 -14.33
C PHE A 112 -3.03 5.90 -13.54
N LEU A 113 -2.85 6.16 -12.27
CA LEU A 113 -3.94 6.38 -11.32
C LEU A 113 -3.61 7.58 -10.44
N PHE A 114 -4.59 8.47 -10.28
CA PHE A 114 -4.61 9.48 -9.23
C PHE A 114 -5.53 9.02 -8.10
N GLY A 115 -5.10 9.19 -6.85
CA GLY A 115 -5.88 8.78 -5.71
C GLY A 115 -5.69 9.67 -4.50
N PHE A 116 -6.51 9.41 -3.50
CA PHE A 116 -6.46 10.01 -2.18
C PHE A 116 -6.74 8.94 -1.14
N ASN A 117 -5.93 8.91 -0.08
CA ASN A 117 -6.16 8.02 1.06
C ASN A 117 -5.81 8.75 2.36
N SER A 118 -6.78 8.90 3.25
CA SER A 118 -6.60 9.52 4.56
C SER A 118 -6.35 8.51 5.68
N GLN A 119 -6.33 7.19 5.38
CA GLN A 119 -6.01 6.15 6.34
C GLN A 119 -4.50 5.91 6.38
N GLY A 120 -3.86 6.25 7.51
CA GLY A 120 -2.49 5.86 7.82
C GLY A 120 -2.40 4.47 8.46
N GLN A 121 -1.20 4.11 8.95
CA GLN A 121 -0.94 2.80 9.56
C GLN A 121 -0.69 2.95 11.06
N GLY A 122 -1.13 1.92 11.81
CA GLY A 122 -0.94 1.85 13.26
C GLY A 122 -1.90 2.74 14.06
N THR A 123 -1.45 3.21 15.22
CA THR A 123 -2.25 4.02 16.14
C THR A 123 -2.34 5.47 15.67
N TYR A 124 -3.49 6.09 15.85
CA TYR A 124 -3.63 7.53 15.66
C TYR A 124 -3.17 8.29 16.89
N ILE A 125 -2.28 9.27 16.71
CA ILE A 125 -1.66 10.06 17.77
C ILE A 125 -2.33 11.43 17.82
N ASP A 126 -3.25 11.62 18.74
CA ASP A 126 -4.07 12.84 18.85
C ASP A 126 -3.23 14.13 19.03
N SER A 127 -2.12 14.04 19.74
CA SER A 127 -1.24 15.20 19.99
C SER A 127 -0.51 15.71 18.74
N LEU A 128 -0.31 14.84 17.76
CA LEU A 128 0.36 15.13 16.50
C LEU A 128 -0.62 15.11 15.32
N LYS A 129 -1.88 14.79 15.57
CA LYS A 129 -2.95 14.61 14.57
C LYS A 129 -2.54 13.75 13.37
N ARG A 130 -1.79 12.69 13.63
CA ARG A 130 -1.29 11.78 12.60
C ARG A 130 -1.30 10.33 13.06
N TYR A 131 -1.21 9.42 12.10
CA TYR A 131 -0.96 8.02 12.38
C TYR A 131 0.52 7.76 12.70
N ASP A 132 0.80 6.59 13.27
CA ASP A 132 2.15 6.08 13.48
C ASP A 132 2.99 6.14 12.20
N THR A 133 2.46 5.67 11.07
CA THR A 133 2.96 5.94 9.72
C THR A 133 1.89 6.74 8.98
N LYS A 134 2.28 7.90 8.46
CA LYS A 134 1.34 8.84 7.81
C LYS A 134 0.57 8.20 6.68
N ALA A 135 -0.67 8.65 6.51
CA ALA A 135 -1.46 8.36 5.34
C ALA A 135 -0.78 8.88 4.06
N LYS A 136 -1.09 8.31 2.91
CA LYS A 136 -0.51 8.77 1.64
C LYS A 136 -1.05 10.12 1.19
N GLY A 137 -2.24 10.55 1.70
CA GLY A 137 -2.89 11.75 1.22
C GLY A 137 -3.21 11.64 -0.26
N PHE A 138 -2.91 12.68 -1.03
CA PHE A 138 -2.99 12.66 -2.49
C PHE A 138 -1.80 11.91 -3.08
N TYR A 139 -2.04 11.08 -4.08
CA TYR A 139 -0.96 10.34 -4.75
C TYR A 139 -1.22 10.14 -6.23
N LEU A 140 -0.12 9.98 -6.97
CA LEU A 140 -0.09 9.56 -8.36
C LEU A 140 0.76 8.29 -8.43
N VAL A 141 0.23 7.23 -9.03
CA VAL A 141 0.93 5.95 -9.16
C VAL A 141 0.86 5.42 -10.58
N ALA A 142 1.98 4.84 -11.02
CA ALA A 142 2.11 4.07 -12.25
C ALA A 142 2.30 2.60 -11.89
N SER A 143 1.60 1.70 -12.60
CA SER A 143 1.72 0.25 -12.43
C SER A 143 1.88 -0.46 -13.76
N LYS A 144 2.81 -1.40 -13.82
CA LYS A 144 3.10 -2.17 -15.02
C LYS A 144 3.29 -3.64 -14.67
N ASN A 145 2.54 -4.50 -15.36
CA ASN A 145 2.58 -5.94 -15.14
C ASN A 145 3.30 -6.65 -16.29
N TYR A 146 4.06 -7.65 -15.90
CA TYR A 146 4.82 -8.52 -16.79
C TYR A 146 4.51 -9.98 -16.46
N ARG A 147 4.62 -10.85 -17.47
CA ARG A 147 4.54 -12.29 -17.26
C ARG A 147 5.95 -12.89 -17.28
N PHE A 148 6.45 -13.22 -16.11
CA PHE A 148 7.75 -13.87 -15.91
C PHE A 148 7.63 -14.93 -14.83
N LEU A 149 7.50 -16.20 -15.21
CA LEU A 149 7.24 -17.32 -14.29
C LEU A 149 6.09 -17.02 -13.31
N GLY A 150 4.92 -16.65 -13.84
CA GLY A 150 3.80 -16.06 -13.12
C GLY A 150 3.68 -14.56 -13.38
N ASN A 151 2.75 -13.86 -12.73
CA ASN A 151 2.64 -12.42 -12.87
C ASN A 151 3.67 -11.72 -12.00
N MET A 152 4.13 -10.55 -12.46
CA MET A 152 5.04 -9.67 -11.74
C MET A 152 4.64 -8.23 -12.02
N GLY A 153 4.21 -7.53 -10.99
CA GLY A 153 3.82 -6.12 -11.03
C GLY A 153 4.91 -5.21 -10.50
N PHE A 154 5.15 -4.10 -11.18
CA PHE A 154 5.99 -3.00 -10.72
C PHE A 154 5.14 -1.77 -10.51
N HIS A 155 5.34 -1.10 -9.39
CA HIS A 155 4.59 0.07 -8.98
C HIS A 155 5.54 1.16 -8.55
N ALA A 156 5.27 2.39 -8.97
CA ALA A 156 6.02 3.57 -8.51
C ALA A 156 5.08 4.77 -8.45
N GLY A 157 5.24 5.61 -7.44
CA GLY A 157 4.39 6.75 -7.27
C GLY A 157 4.97 7.83 -6.38
N PHE A 158 4.26 8.96 -6.37
CA PHE A 158 4.51 10.10 -5.50
C PHE A 158 3.27 10.35 -4.66
N ASN A 159 3.48 10.88 -3.46
CA ASN A 159 2.40 11.26 -2.58
C ASN A 159 2.69 12.57 -1.85
N TYR A 160 1.61 13.24 -1.45
CA TYR A 160 1.63 14.44 -0.64
C TYR A 160 0.44 14.43 0.32
N ASN A 161 0.71 14.54 1.61
CA ASN A 161 -0.33 14.52 2.63
C ASN A 161 -0.36 15.81 3.44
N PRO A 162 -1.23 16.77 3.08
CA PRO A 162 -1.39 18.02 3.83
C PRO A 162 -2.29 17.89 5.06
N LEU A 163 -2.79 16.68 5.38
CA LEU A 163 -3.70 16.48 6.52
C LEU A 163 -2.98 16.05 7.80
N GLU A 164 -1.72 15.65 7.70
CA GLU A 164 -0.90 15.19 8.81
C GLU A 164 0.43 15.95 8.83
N ASP A 165 0.34 17.28 8.96
CA ASP A 165 1.47 18.23 8.95
C ASP A 165 1.73 18.91 10.31
N ASP A 166 0.95 18.59 11.34
CA ASP A 166 1.08 19.18 12.69
C ASP A 166 2.45 18.83 13.35
N ASP A 167 3.15 17.82 12.87
CA ASP A 167 4.51 17.48 13.30
C ASP A 167 5.60 18.35 12.64
N GLY A 168 5.23 19.19 11.67
CA GLY A 168 6.10 20.13 10.97
C GLY A 168 6.81 19.56 9.74
N ASP A 169 6.50 18.31 9.34
CA ASP A 169 7.07 17.64 8.19
C ASP A 169 5.98 17.27 7.19
N SER A 170 5.86 18.03 6.11
CA SER A 170 4.86 17.83 5.05
C SER A 170 5.47 17.67 3.65
N ASP A 171 6.69 17.21 3.57
CA ASP A 171 7.39 17.05 2.30
C ASP A 171 6.68 16.05 1.37
N PRO A 172 6.65 16.30 0.05
CA PRO A 172 6.24 15.30 -0.92
C PRO A 172 7.17 14.09 -0.85
N SER A 173 6.59 12.88 -0.87
CA SER A 173 7.35 11.64 -0.82
C SER A 173 7.15 10.80 -2.08
N PHE A 174 7.94 9.75 -2.22
CA PHE A 174 7.79 8.77 -3.28
C PHE A 174 7.87 7.34 -2.72
N PHE A 175 7.29 6.43 -3.48
CA PHE A 175 7.31 5.00 -3.16
C PHE A 175 7.50 4.15 -4.40
N ILE A 176 8.04 2.96 -4.19
CA ILE A 176 8.15 1.92 -5.20
C ILE A 176 7.71 0.60 -4.60
N GLY A 177 7.28 -0.32 -5.44
CA GLY A 177 6.89 -1.64 -4.99
C GLY A 177 6.84 -2.67 -6.11
N LEU A 178 6.81 -3.93 -5.69
CA LEU A 178 6.77 -5.09 -6.54
C LEU A 178 5.85 -6.13 -5.93
N ASP A 179 5.00 -6.73 -6.73
CA ASP A 179 4.34 -8.00 -6.42
C ASP A 179 4.75 -9.08 -7.40
N LYS A 180 4.82 -10.32 -6.91
CA LYS A 180 5.26 -11.48 -7.68
C LYS A 180 4.48 -12.73 -7.29
N ASP A 181 3.78 -13.32 -8.25
CA ASP A 181 3.19 -14.63 -8.07
C ASP A 181 4.28 -15.71 -8.05
N ILE A 182 4.35 -16.46 -6.96
CA ILE A 182 5.20 -17.64 -6.83
C ILE A 182 4.49 -18.84 -7.47
N ASN A 183 3.19 -18.95 -7.20
CA ASN A 183 2.26 -19.90 -7.80
C ASN A 183 0.85 -19.30 -7.83
N PRO A 184 -0.19 -19.99 -8.34
CA PRO A 184 -1.55 -19.44 -8.39
C PRO A 184 -2.16 -19.05 -7.05
N GLU A 185 -1.65 -19.57 -5.95
CA GLU A 185 -2.20 -19.32 -4.61
C GLU A 185 -1.34 -18.37 -3.78
N ILE A 186 -0.03 -18.30 -4.04
CA ILE A 186 0.92 -17.57 -3.20
C ILE A 186 1.60 -16.48 -4.03
N SER A 187 1.51 -15.26 -3.53
CA SER A 187 2.22 -14.10 -4.06
C SER A 187 3.11 -13.48 -2.98
N PHE A 188 4.24 -12.96 -3.38
CA PHE A 188 5.14 -12.17 -2.55
C PHE A 188 5.00 -10.70 -2.92
N VAL A 189 4.96 -9.84 -1.94
CA VAL A 189 4.92 -8.38 -2.11
C VAL A 189 6.08 -7.75 -1.37
N VAL A 190 6.66 -6.71 -1.96
CA VAL A 190 7.68 -5.88 -1.32
C VAL A 190 7.52 -4.44 -1.76
N GLU A 191 7.73 -3.51 -0.84
CA GLU A 191 7.61 -2.09 -1.12
C GLU A 191 8.60 -1.28 -0.31
N TYR A 192 8.97 -0.15 -0.85
CA TYR A 192 9.76 0.86 -0.17
C TYR A 192 9.08 2.22 -0.33
N ASP A 193 8.77 2.84 0.81
CA ASP A 193 8.28 4.20 0.91
C ASP A 193 9.41 5.07 1.45
N ALA A 194 9.84 6.07 0.69
CA ALA A 194 10.91 6.96 1.12
C ALA A 194 10.54 7.79 2.35
N ALA A 195 9.23 7.99 2.59
CA ALA A 195 8.67 8.68 3.74
C ALA A 195 9.42 10.00 4.03
N LEU A 196 9.65 10.81 2.98
CA LEU A 196 10.33 12.09 3.13
C LEU A 196 9.54 13.08 4.00
N ASN A 197 8.25 12.86 4.14
CA ASN A 197 7.35 13.55 5.06
C ASN A 197 7.38 12.99 6.49
N ASP A 198 8.34 12.15 6.84
CA ASP A 198 8.53 11.54 8.16
C ASP A 198 10.03 11.31 8.42
N ASN A 199 10.87 12.26 8.05
CA ASN A 199 12.34 12.15 8.12
C ASN A 199 13.00 13.23 8.97
N GLU A 200 12.24 14.20 9.46
CA GLU A 200 12.80 15.22 10.32
C GLU A 200 13.08 14.71 11.73
N THR A 201 14.33 14.91 12.17
CA THR A 201 14.81 14.50 13.49
C THR A 201 14.45 15.49 14.61
N ASN A 202 13.48 16.37 14.37
CA ASN A 202 12.96 17.25 15.40
C ASN A 202 12.20 16.45 16.47
N ALA A 203 11.90 17.06 17.61
CA ALA A 203 11.29 16.38 18.75
C ALA A 203 9.89 15.78 18.46
N LEU A 204 9.27 16.10 17.34
CA LEU A 204 7.95 15.68 16.93
C LEU A 204 7.98 14.61 15.82
N GLY A 205 9.09 14.47 15.10
CA GLY A 205 9.27 13.44 14.07
C GLY A 205 9.33 12.03 14.66
N LEU A 206 8.70 11.08 14.00
CA LEU A 206 8.71 9.67 14.40
C LEU A 206 9.70 8.84 13.58
N GLY A 207 10.04 9.26 12.39
CA GLY A 207 10.97 8.59 11.49
C GLY A 207 12.43 9.00 11.70
N GLU A 208 13.36 8.13 11.29
CA GLU A 208 14.80 8.36 11.34
C GLU A 208 15.40 8.71 9.96
N GLY A 209 14.55 8.90 8.94
CA GLY A 209 14.98 9.22 7.58
C GLY A 209 15.44 8.02 6.74
N LEU A 210 15.21 6.79 7.21
CA LEU A 210 15.57 5.56 6.48
C LEU A 210 14.50 5.13 5.47
N GLY A 211 13.31 5.72 5.54
CA GLY A 211 12.12 5.24 4.84
C GLY A 211 11.60 3.92 5.41
N TYR A 212 10.47 3.47 4.88
CA TYR A 212 9.83 2.22 5.31
C TYR A 212 9.98 1.14 4.24
N LEU A 213 10.72 0.10 4.56
CA LEU A 213 10.75 -1.15 3.78
C LEU A 213 9.74 -2.11 4.38
N ASN A 214 8.77 -2.55 3.58
CA ASN A 214 7.77 -3.52 3.99
C ASN A 214 7.77 -4.71 3.01
N ALA A 215 7.41 -5.88 3.52
CA ALA A 215 7.26 -7.09 2.72
C ALA A 215 6.06 -7.90 3.22
N GLY A 216 5.42 -8.66 2.35
CA GLY A 216 4.30 -9.51 2.71
C GLY A 216 4.24 -10.78 1.88
N ILE A 217 3.54 -11.77 2.42
CA ILE A 217 3.19 -13.01 1.73
C ILE A 217 1.67 -13.08 1.71
N ARG A 218 1.11 -13.11 0.52
CA ARG A 218 -0.33 -13.22 0.28
C ARG A 218 -0.66 -14.64 -0.14
N TRP A 219 -1.60 -15.26 0.56
CA TRP A 219 -2.15 -16.56 0.23
C TRP A 219 -3.61 -16.41 -0.21
N THR A 220 -3.89 -16.77 -1.44
CA THR A 220 -5.23 -16.85 -2.02
C THR A 220 -5.81 -18.22 -1.69
N MET A 221 -6.55 -18.33 -0.58
CA MET A 221 -7.12 -19.60 -0.10
C MET A 221 -8.24 -20.10 -1.00
N VAL A 222 -9.10 -19.18 -1.45
CA VAL A 222 -10.13 -19.39 -2.47
C VAL A 222 -10.16 -18.14 -3.35
N GLN A 223 -10.73 -18.22 -4.55
CA GLN A 223 -10.70 -17.14 -5.55
C GLN A 223 -11.12 -15.75 -5.05
N ARG A 224 -11.76 -15.65 -3.91
CA ARG A 224 -12.34 -14.40 -3.36
C ARG A 224 -11.79 -14.01 -2.00
N PHE A 225 -11.01 -14.90 -1.38
CA PHE A 225 -10.49 -14.70 -0.03
C PHE A 225 -8.97 -14.80 0.00
N HIS A 226 -8.34 -13.74 0.49
CA HIS A 226 -6.89 -13.64 0.62
C HIS A 226 -6.51 -13.42 2.09
N LEU A 227 -5.53 -14.16 2.54
CA LEU A 227 -4.82 -13.94 3.80
C LEU A 227 -3.43 -13.40 3.47
N GLU A 228 -3.05 -12.33 4.10
CA GLU A 228 -1.73 -11.72 3.93
C GLU A 228 -1.06 -11.57 5.29
N VAL A 229 0.21 -11.94 5.35
CA VAL A 229 1.09 -11.72 6.50
C VAL A 229 2.10 -10.67 6.10
N ASP A 230 2.06 -9.53 6.76
CA ASP A 230 2.88 -8.36 6.46
C ASP A 230 3.94 -8.13 7.53
N PHE A 231 5.11 -7.73 7.08
CA PHE A 231 6.25 -7.30 7.88
C PHE A 231 6.53 -5.84 7.56
N ASN A 232 6.19 -4.96 8.47
CA ASN A 232 6.27 -3.51 8.29
C ASN A 232 7.46 -2.92 9.02
N ASN A 233 8.05 -1.87 8.42
CA ASN A 233 9.18 -1.15 8.99
C ASN A 233 10.41 -2.04 9.23
N ILE A 234 10.79 -2.83 8.24
CA ILE A 234 11.94 -3.77 8.32
C ILE A 234 13.26 -3.02 8.53
N LEU A 235 13.37 -1.77 8.04
CA LEU A 235 14.54 -0.90 8.23
C LEU A 235 14.57 -0.21 9.60
N LEU A 236 13.55 -0.43 10.44
CA LEU A 236 13.44 0.17 11.77
C LEU A 236 13.49 1.71 11.74
N ASN A 237 12.78 2.33 10.79
CA ASN A 237 12.75 3.78 10.59
C ASN A 237 12.10 4.56 11.75
N ARG A 238 11.46 3.90 12.73
CA ARG A 238 10.79 4.59 13.84
C ARG A 238 11.72 4.80 15.02
N ASN A 239 11.79 6.05 15.49
CA ASN A 239 12.50 6.43 16.70
C ASN A 239 12.05 5.58 17.89
N LYS A 240 13.00 5.06 18.66
CA LYS A 240 12.79 4.27 19.89
C LYS A 240 12.03 2.94 19.69
N VAL A 241 11.98 2.44 18.48
CA VAL A 241 11.39 1.14 18.14
C VAL A 241 12.46 0.27 17.50
N ASP A 242 12.82 -0.81 18.15
CA ASP A 242 13.90 -1.75 17.78
C ASP A 242 13.37 -3.06 17.20
N TYR A 243 12.11 -3.10 16.79
CA TYR A 243 11.47 -4.25 16.18
C TYR A 243 10.58 -3.83 15.00
N PHE A 244 10.48 -4.70 14.00
CA PHE A 244 9.55 -4.52 12.90
C PHE A 244 8.15 -5.03 13.28
N ASN A 245 7.12 -4.38 12.75
CA ASN A 245 5.73 -4.75 13.01
C ASN A 245 5.30 -5.93 12.13
N ARG A 246 4.39 -6.75 12.67
CA ARG A 246 3.75 -7.85 11.97
C ARG A 246 2.26 -7.58 11.94
N GLU A 247 1.67 -7.77 10.77
CA GLU A 247 0.24 -7.57 10.56
C GLU A 247 -0.35 -8.78 9.86
N LEU A 248 -1.63 -9.01 10.11
CA LEU A 248 -2.46 -9.95 9.37
C LEU A 248 -3.52 -9.17 8.64
N LYS A 249 -3.65 -9.41 7.35
CA LYS A 249 -4.66 -8.78 6.51
C LYS A 249 -5.53 -9.85 5.86
N PHE A 250 -6.83 -9.72 6.05
CA PHE A 250 -7.86 -10.57 5.44
C PHE A 250 -8.60 -9.73 4.42
N THR A 251 -8.65 -10.19 3.19
CA THR A 251 -9.33 -9.48 2.11
C THR A 251 -10.35 -10.41 1.46
N PHE A 252 -11.55 -9.94 1.30
CA PHE A 252 -12.62 -10.64 0.61
C PHE A 252 -13.18 -9.78 -0.52
N VAL A 253 -13.24 -10.34 -1.73
CA VAL A 253 -13.76 -9.67 -2.93
C VAL A 253 -15.00 -10.39 -3.41
N GLU A 254 -16.10 -9.66 -3.63
CA GLU A 254 -17.37 -10.21 -4.11
C GLU A 254 -17.97 -9.32 -5.21
N PHE A 255 -18.71 -9.93 -6.10
CA PHE A 255 -19.46 -9.28 -7.17
C PHE A 255 -20.96 -9.34 -6.85
N PHE A 256 -21.70 -8.25 -7.09
CA PHE A 256 -23.16 -8.18 -6.97
C PHE A 256 -23.84 -8.06 -8.32
#